data_15f7bbcfaee02f8a31faab103a79a5b7
#
_entry.id   15f7bbcfaee02f8a31faab103a79a5b7
#
_cell.length_a   1.000
_cell.length_b   1.000
_cell.length_c   1.000
_cell.angle_alpha   90.00
_cell.angle_beta   90.00
_cell.angle_gamma   90.00
#
_symmetry.space_group_name_H-M   'P 1'
#
loop_
_entity.id
_entity.type
_entity.pdbx_description
1 polymer ?
#
loop_
_entity_poly.entity_id
_entity_poly.type
_entity_poly.pdbx_seq_one_letter_code
_entity_poly.pdbx_strand_id
1 'polypeptide(L)'
;MTEDSISVLIVDDEAGIRMGLRLLIDGAERIRVVGEGTNGHEALALALAEEHDPDVILMDVRMPGLTGIDAVEQLTANGARAKVVMLTAFDTEEFLLDALRAGAVSFLLKDAPPEDIVGAVLDAAQGKAVFSPSALDRLVRAAAAGGSVDAPASVDTGASDRASEQQRRPTAGQSDSLLAKVTGREREIARYVAQGMTNAEIATALYVSQATVKTHLASLFSKLHVTNRVQLALLALEWDALERG
;
A
#
# COMPACT_ATOMS: atom_id res chain seq x y z
N MET A 1 6.08 23.26 -22.68
CA MET A 1 5.72 22.82 -21.34
C MET A 1 5.43 21.34 -21.49
N THR A 2 6.38 20.49 -21.18
CA THR A 2 6.18 19.02 -21.14
C THR A 2 5.24 18.75 -19.98
N GLU A 3 4.01 18.31 -20.28
CA GLU A 3 3.12 17.75 -19.25
C GLU A 3 3.90 16.64 -18.54
N ASP A 4 3.94 16.68 -17.23
CA ASP A 4 4.64 15.69 -16.39
C ASP A 4 4.09 14.29 -16.70
N SER A 5 4.86 13.49 -17.45
CA SER A 5 4.50 12.10 -17.72
C SER A 5 4.82 11.27 -16.49
N ILE A 6 3.87 10.42 -16.09
CA ILE A 6 4.02 9.47 -14.99
C ILE A 6 4.93 8.32 -15.43
N SER A 7 6.04 8.14 -14.74
CA SER A 7 6.99 7.05 -14.98
C SER A 7 6.53 5.78 -14.26
N VAL A 8 6.37 4.68 -14.99
CA VAL A 8 5.85 3.41 -14.48
C VAL A 8 6.87 2.29 -14.66
N LEU A 9 7.14 1.56 -13.58
CA LEU A 9 7.86 0.30 -13.58
C LEU A 9 6.85 -0.85 -13.53
N ILE A 10 7.02 -1.86 -14.40
CA ILE A 10 6.18 -3.06 -14.42
C ILE A 10 7.00 -4.24 -13.89
N VAL A 11 6.49 -4.94 -12.87
CA VAL A 11 7.16 -6.10 -12.28
C VAL A 11 6.20 -7.28 -12.18
N ASP A 12 6.50 -8.34 -12.94
CA ASP A 12 5.69 -9.55 -13.02
C ASP A 12 6.58 -10.67 -13.55
N ASP A 13 6.49 -11.89 -13.08
CA ASP A 13 7.31 -13.00 -13.57
C ASP A 13 6.82 -13.56 -14.94
N GLU A 14 5.57 -13.30 -15.29
CA GLU A 14 4.96 -13.73 -16.55
C GLU A 14 5.22 -12.74 -17.69
N ALA A 15 6.05 -13.09 -18.67
CA ALA A 15 6.38 -12.23 -19.82
C ALA A 15 5.15 -11.79 -20.62
N GLY A 16 4.13 -12.64 -20.74
CA GLY A 16 2.88 -12.33 -21.43
C GLY A 16 2.08 -11.23 -20.73
N ILE A 17 2.03 -11.27 -19.41
CA ILE A 17 1.35 -10.27 -18.58
C ILE A 17 2.09 -8.93 -18.68
N ARG A 18 3.43 -8.91 -18.53
CA ARG A 18 4.23 -7.69 -18.67
C ARG A 18 4.02 -7.02 -20.04
N MET A 19 4.05 -7.83 -21.11
CA MET A 19 3.79 -7.31 -22.47
C MET A 19 2.38 -6.72 -22.60
N GLY A 20 1.36 -7.40 -22.05
CA GLY A 20 -0.02 -6.93 -22.04
C GLY A 20 -0.17 -5.61 -21.30
N LEU A 21 0.36 -5.53 -20.07
CA LEU A 21 0.35 -4.31 -19.25
C LEU A 21 1.07 -3.16 -19.96
N ARG A 22 2.24 -3.44 -20.54
CA ARG A 22 2.99 -2.43 -21.31
C ARG A 22 2.18 -1.86 -22.46
N LEU A 23 1.59 -2.72 -23.29
CA LEU A 23 0.76 -2.28 -24.43
C LEU A 23 -0.45 -1.45 -23.97
N LEU A 24 -1.00 -1.80 -22.80
CA LEU A 24 -2.16 -1.14 -22.24
C LEU A 24 -1.81 0.27 -21.70
N ILE A 25 -0.71 0.40 -20.96
CA ILE A 25 -0.39 1.65 -20.26
C ILE A 25 0.48 2.60 -21.08
N ASP A 26 1.43 2.11 -21.91
CA ASP A 26 2.25 2.96 -22.79
C ASP A 26 1.41 3.69 -23.86
N GLY A 27 0.19 3.21 -24.13
CA GLY A 27 -0.76 3.87 -25.02
C GLY A 27 -1.65 4.93 -24.34
N ALA A 28 -1.62 5.01 -23.00
CA ALA A 28 -2.43 5.95 -22.25
C ALA A 28 -1.74 7.32 -22.16
N GLU A 29 -2.54 8.39 -22.23
CA GLU A 29 -2.02 9.75 -22.08
C GLU A 29 -1.28 9.92 -20.74
N ARG A 30 -0.09 10.52 -20.77
CA ARG A 30 0.73 10.89 -19.61
C ARG A 30 1.37 9.72 -18.86
N ILE A 31 1.35 8.50 -19.40
CA ILE A 31 2.03 7.37 -18.79
C ILE A 31 3.17 6.89 -19.69
N ARG A 32 4.33 6.62 -19.09
CA ARG A 32 5.51 6.09 -19.74
C ARG A 32 6.10 4.93 -18.95
N VAL A 33 6.27 3.78 -19.56
CA VAL A 33 6.98 2.64 -18.95
C VAL A 33 8.48 2.92 -18.99
N VAL A 34 9.11 2.98 -17.81
CA VAL A 34 10.54 3.28 -17.66
C VAL A 34 11.40 2.03 -17.42
N GLY A 35 10.77 0.89 -17.08
CA GLY A 35 11.48 -0.35 -16.88
C GLY A 35 10.54 -1.53 -16.68
N GLU A 36 11.09 -2.74 -16.78
CA GLU A 36 10.41 -3.99 -16.53
C GLU A 36 11.28 -4.88 -15.64
N GLY A 37 10.69 -5.55 -14.66
CA GLY A 37 11.33 -6.53 -13.79
C GLY A 37 10.57 -7.85 -13.79
N THR A 38 11.24 -8.92 -13.43
CA THR A 38 10.70 -10.29 -13.42
C THR A 38 10.54 -10.87 -12.01
N ASN A 39 11.00 -10.17 -10.99
CA ASN A 39 10.99 -10.60 -9.58
C ASN A 39 11.21 -9.41 -8.64
N GLY A 40 11.03 -9.65 -7.33
CA GLY A 40 11.17 -8.60 -6.32
C GLY A 40 12.58 -8.02 -6.20
N HIS A 41 13.65 -8.79 -6.48
CA HIS A 41 15.02 -8.27 -6.46
C HIS A 41 15.27 -7.27 -7.59
N GLU A 42 14.78 -7.58 -8.79
CA GLU A 42 14.84 -6.64 -9.92
C GLU A 42 13.99 -5.40 -9.66
N ALA A 43 12.81 -5.57 -9.04
CA ALA A 43 11.98 -4.44 -8.62
C ALA A 43 12.74 -3.46 -7.73
N LEU A 44 13.44 -3.96 -6.70
CA LEU A 44 14.26 -3.14 -5.81
C LEU A 44 15.40 -2.46 -6.55
N ALA A 45 16.15 -3.21 -7.37
CA ALA A 45 17.28 -2.67 -8.11
C ALA A 45 16.85 -1.55 -9.05
N LEU A 46 15.76 -1.74 -9.80
CA LEU A 46 15.24 -0.76 -10.76
C LEU A 46 14.60 0.45 -10.07
N ALA A 47 13.81 0.22 -9.00
CA ALA A 47 13.10 1.30 -8.33
C ALA A 47 14.03 2.23 -7.52
N LEU A 48 15.18 1.72 -7.06
CA LEU A 48 16.18 2.51 -6.30
C LEU A 48 17.28 3.09 -7.19
N ALA A 49 17.30 2.75 -8.48
CA ALA A 49 18.25 3.33 -9.44
C ALA A 49 17.78 4.72 -9.88
N GLU A 50 18.64 5.72 -9.74
CA GLU A 50 18.36 7.12 -10.12
C GLU A 50 17.92 7.28 -11.58
N GLU A 51 18.36 6.38 -12.47
CA GLU A 51 18.03 6.42 -13.92
C GLU A 51 16.58 6.08 -14.22
N HIS A 52 15.90 5.35 -13.36
CA HIS A 52 14.50 4.96 -13.57
C HIS A 52 13.52 5.85 -12.81
N ASP A 53 13.82 6.18 -11.54
CA ASP A 53 13.02 7.02 -10.61
C ASP A 53 11.50 6.93 -10.89
N PRO A 54 10.89 5.72 -10.75
CA PRO A 54 9.49 5.54 -11.11
C PRO A 54 8.57 6.26 -10.13
N ASP A 55 7.50 6.87 -10.66
CA ASP A 55 6.41 7.43 -9.85
C ASP A 55 5.50 6.33 -9.32
N VAL A 56 5.26 5.30 -10.16
CA VAL A 56 4.38 4.17 -9.84
C VAL A 56 5.05 2.85 -10.22
N ILE A 57 4.84 1.83 -9.40
CA ILE A 57 5.24 0.44 -9.68
C ILE A 57 3.98 -0.40 -9.76
N LEU A 58 3.73 -1.05 -10.91
CA LEU A 58 2.79 -2.15 -11.02
C LEU A 58 3.52 -3.43 -10.63
N MET A 59 3.11 -4.08 -9.55
CA MET A 59 3.83 -5.18 -8.92
C MET A 59 2.96 -6.42 -8.77
N ASP A 60 3.36 -7.54 -9.33
CA ASP A 60 2.71 -8.81 -9.01
C ASP A 60 2.96 -9.21 -7.55
N VAL A 61 1.96 -9.84 -6.96
CA VAL A 61 2.02 -10.36 -5.58
C VAL A 61 2.96 -11.55 -5.48
N ARG A 62 2.84 -12.49 -6.43
CA ARG A 62 3.56 -13.78 -6.34
C ARG A 62 4.58 -13.92 -7.46
N MET A 63 5.83 -13.81 -7.08
CA MET A 63 6.97 -14.00 -7.98
C MET A 63 7.98 -14.96 -7.34
N PRO A 64 8.81 -15.66 -8.14
CA PRO A 64 9.88 -16.52 -7.65
C PRO A 64 10.92 -15.72 -6.84
N GLY A 65 11.41 -16.30 -5.76
CA GLY A 65 12.41 -15.69 -4.89
C GLY A 65 11.80 -14.66 -3.95
N LEU A 66 12.08 -13.38 -4.14
CA LEU A 66 11.48 -12.30 -3.37
C LEU A 66 10.08 -11.99 -3.89
N THR A 67 9.06 -12.16 -3.03
CA THR A 67 7.67 -11.88 -3.40
C THR A 67 7.43 -10.38 -3.60
N GLY A 68 6.32 -10.03 -4.27
CA GLY A 68 5.95 -8.62 -4.43
C GLY A 68 5.69 -7.93 -3.10
N ILE A 69 5.09 -8.61 -2.13
CA ILE A 69 4.82 -8.05 -0.79
C ILE A 69 6.13 -7.76 -0.05
N ASP A 70 7.07 -8.72 -0.03
CA ASP A 70 8.38 -8.53 0.58
C ASP A 70 9.17 -7.41 -0.11
N ALA A 71 9.04 -7.27 -1.43
CA ALA A 71 9.65 -6.19 -2.19
C ALA A 71 9.06 -4.82 -1.80
N VAL A 72 7.74 -4.72 -1.63
CA VAL A 72 7.08 -3.48 -1.16
C VAL A 72 7.56 -3.09 0.23
N GLU A 73 7.69 -4.05 1.16
CA GLU A 73 8.20 -3.80 2.50
C GLU A 73 9.62 -3.24 2.45
N GLN A 74 10.50 -3.84 1.64
CA GLN A 74 11.87 -3.37 1.47
C GLN A 74 11.95 -2.01 0.77
N LEU A 75 11.13 -1.75 -0.26
CA LEU A 75 11.03 -0.43 -0.91
C LEU A 75 10.64 0.65 0.10
N THR A 76 9.63 0.36 0.93
CA THR A 76 9.16 1.26 1.98
C THR A 76 10.25 1.52 3.02
N ALA A 77 10.93 0.48 3.48
CA ALA A 77 12.03 0.58 4.45
C ALA A 77 13.23 1.38 3.92
N ASN A 78 13.50 1.30 2.60
CA ASN A 78 14.54 2.07 1.93
C ASN A 78 14.11 3.50 1.54
N GLY A 79 12.89 3.91 1.87
CA GLY A 79 12.38 5.25 1.58
C GLY A 79 12.09 5.51 0.10
N ALA A 80 11.77 4.47 -0.68
CA ALA A 80 11.39 4.62 -2.07
C ALA A 80 10.18 5.56 -2.21
N ARG A 81 10.23 6.46 -3.20
CA ARG A 81 9.17 7.46 -3.44
C ARG A 81 8.02 6.90 -4.26
N ALA A 82 8.31 5.87 -5.06
CA ALA A 82 7.34 5.22 -5.94
C ALA A 82 6.11 4.70 -5.18
N LYS A 83 4.95 4.86 -5.77
CA LYS A 83 3.69 4.31 -5.25
C LYS A 83 3.47 2.92 -5.83
N VAL A 84 3.28 1.93 -4.97
CA VAL A 84 3.11 0.55 -5.44
C VAL A 84 1.63 0.20 -5.56
N VAL A 85 1.24 -0.21 -6.76
CA VAL A 85 -0.05 -0.79 -7.11
C VAL A 85 0.17 -2.30 -7.26
N MET A 86 -0.42 -3.08 -6.36
CA MET A 86 -0.31 -4.54 -6.43
C MET A 86 -1.28 -5.09 -7.47
N LEU A 87 -0.80 -6.04 -8.26
CA LEU A 87 -1.61 -6.82 -9.20
C LEU A 87 -1.59 -8.29 -8.78
N THR A 88 -2.72 -8.97 -8.86
CA THR A 88 -2.82 -10.39 -8.54
C THR A 88 -3.77 -11.12 -9.47
N ALA A 89 -3.42 -12.37 -9.81
CA ALA A 89 -4.33 -13.27 -10.53
C ALA A 89 -5.37 -13.93 -9.59
N PHE A 90 -5.19 -13.83 -8.28
CA PHE A 90 -6.00 -14.55 -7.29
C PHE A 90 -6.68 -13.61 -6.32
N ASP A 91 -7.95 -13.89 -6.10
CA ASP A 91 -8.84 -13.16 -5.22
C ASP A 91 -8.72 -13.71 -3.76
N THR A 92 -7.51 -13.64 -3.17
CA THR A 92 -7.26 -14.10 -1.80
C THR A 92 -7.15 -12.94 -0.82
N GLU A 93 -7.97 -12.98 0.25
CA GLU A 93 -8.04 -11.95 1.29
C GLU A 93 -6.70 -11.73 2.02
N GLU A 94 -5.92 -12.79 2.14
CA GLU A 94 -4.66 -12.83 2.88
C GLU A 94 -3.62 -11.86 2.31
N PHE A 95 -3.46 -11.82 1.00
CA PHE A 95 -2.46 -10.95 0.35
C PHE A 95 -2.81 -9.47 0.37
N LEU A 96 -4.11 -9.14 0.39
CA LEU A 96 -4.56 -7.75 0.40
C LEU A 96 -4.08 -7.01 1.65
N LEU A 97 -4.33 -7.58 2.83
CA LEU A 97 -3.95 -6.95 4.09
C LEU A 97 -2.43 -6.84 4.25
N ASP A 98 -1.71 -7.88 3.88
CA ASP A 98 -0.26 -7.90 3.98
C ASP A 98 0.40 -6.91 3.01
N ALA A 99 -0.10 -6.82 1.76
CA ALA A 99 0.36 -5.82 0.80
C ALA A 99 0.16 -4.38 1.30
N LEU A 100 -1.00 -4.10 1.91
CA LEU A 100 -1.29 -2.78 2.45
C LEU A 100 -0.46 -2.45 3.69
N ARG A 101 -0.21 -3.43 4.56
CA ARG A 101 0.69 -3.27 5.71
C ARG A 101 2.13 -3.03 5.27
N ALA A 102 2.56 -3.70 4.21
CA ALA A 102 3.88 -3.50 3.60
C ALA A 102 4.05 -2.09 3.01
N GLY A 103 2.97 -1.41 2.63
CA GLY A 103 3.02 -0.04 2.10
C GLY A 103 2.42 0.16 0.70
N ALA A 104 1.82 -0.88 0.10
CA ALA A 104 1.10 -0.74 -1.16
C ALA A 104 -0.02 0.31 -1.03
N VAL A 105 -0.22 1.11 -2.08
CA VAL A 105 -1.27 2.15 -2.09
C VAL A 105 -2.55 1.68 -2.77
N SER A 106 -2.46 0.63 -3.58
CA SER A 106 -3.59 0.09 -4.34
C SER A 106 -3.43 -1.41 -4.56
N PHE A 107 -4.57 -2.09 -4.79
CA PHE A 107 -4.61 -3.53 -5.02
C PHE A 107 -5.70 -3.85 -6.04
N LEU A 108 -5.34 -4.50 -7.14
CA LEU A 108 -6.21 -4.84 -8.26
C LEU A 108 -6.03 -6.29 -8.69
N LEU A 109 -7.05 -6.83 -9.33
CA LEU A 109 -6.95 -8.09 -10.03
C LEU A 109 -6.28 -7.89 -11.41
N LYS A 110 -5.49 -8.85 -11.87
CA LYS A 110 -4.85 -8.83 -13.21
C LYS A 110 -5.86 -8.88 -14.35
N ASP A 111 -7.08 -9.35 -14.10
CA ASP A 111 -8.20 -9.38 -15.03
C ASP A 111 -9.12 -8.14 -14.92
N ALA A 112 -8.73 -7.15 -14.14
CA ALA A 112 -9.45 -5.89 -14.07
C ALA A 112 -9.55 -5.23 -15.45
N PRO A 113 -10.64 -4.49 -15.74
CA PRO A 113 -10.76 -3.74 -16.98
C PRO A 113 -9.53 -2.84 -17.23
N PRO A 114 -9.07 -2.70 -18.48
CA PRO A 114 -7.93 -1.84 -18.84
C PRO A 114 -8.01 -0.43 -18.26
N GLU A 115 -9.19 0.18 -18.29
CA GLU A 115 -9.47 1.50 -17.75
C GLU A 115 -9.23 1.59 -16.23
N ASP A 116 -9.50 0.53 -15.48
CA ASP A 116 -9.29 0.49 -14.04
C ASP A 116 -7.79 0.43 -13.70
N ILE A 117 -7.00 -0.31 -14.49
CA ILE A 117 -5.54 -0.38 -14.32
C ILE A 117 -4.91 0.99 -14.61
N VAL A 118 -5.29 1.63 -15.72
CA VAL A 118 -4.82 2.98 -16.07
C VAL A 118 -5.25 3.99 -15.01
N GLY A 119 -6.52 3.93 -14.59
CA GLY A 119 -7.07 4.77 -13.54
C GLY A 119 -6.29 4.63 -12.23
N ALA A 120 -5.95 3.40 -11.83
CA ALA A 120 -5.17 3.15 -10.62
C ALA A 120 -3.74 3.72 -10.69
N VAL A 121 -3.09 3.67 -11.85
CA VAL A 121 -1.78 4.31 -12.06
C VAL A 121 -1.89 5.83 -11.89
N LEU A 122 -2.88 6.46 -12.54
CA LEU A 122 -3.10 7.91 -12.46
C LEU A 122 -3.42 8.37 -11.05
N ASP A 123 -4.25 7.63 -10.33
CA ASP A 123 -4.64 7.94 -8.96
C ASP A 123 -3.49 7.67 -7.97
N ALA A 124 -2.75 6.58 -8.14
CA ALA A 124 -1.58 6.27 -7.33
C ALA A 124 -0.51 7.37 -7.43
N ALA A 125 -0.22 7.86 -8.64
CA ALA A 125 0.72 8.96 -8.86
C ALA A 125 0.29 10.25 -8.13
N GLN A 126 -1.02 10.45 -7.90
CA GLN A 126 -1.56 11.56 -7.11
C GLN A 126 -1.62 11.25 -5.60
N GLY A 127 -1.14 10.08 -5.17
CA GLY A 127 -1.22 9.62 -3.78
C GLY A 127 -2.62 9.21 -3.31
N LYS A 128 -3.53 8.92 -4.25
CA LYS A 128 -4.85 8.38 -3.96
C LYS A 128 -4.78 6.86 -3.92
N ALA A 129 -5.54 6.25 -3.01
CA ALA A 129 -5.70 4.80 -2.95
C ALA A 129 -6.94 4.39 -3.75
N VAL A 130 -6.78 3.41 -4.63
CA VAL A 130 -7.88 2.83 -5.41
C VAL A 130 -7.96 1.35 -5.09
N PHE A 131 -9.16 0.90 -4.74
CA PHE A 131 -9.45 -0.52 -4.50
C PHE A 131 -10.61 -0.93 -5.37
N SER A 132 -10.55 -2.14 -5.91
CA SER A 132 -11.74 -2.73 -6.50
C SER A 132 -12.85 -2.84 -5.45
N PRO A 133 -14.13 -2.79 -5.82
CA PRO A 133 -15.24 -2.96 -4.87
C PRO A 133 -15.10 -4.23 -4.02
N SER A 134 -14.63 -5.33 -4.62
CA SER A 134 -14.36 -6.58 -3.91
C SER A 134 -13.23 -6.46 -2.89
N ALA A 135 -12.17 -5.75 -3.19
CA ALA A 135 -11.07 -5.49 -2.25
C ALA A 135 -11.54 -4.62 -1.07
N LEU A 136 -12.39 -3.63 -1.34
CA LEU A 136 -12.95 -2.76 -0.31
C LEU A 136 -13.88 -3.53 0.65
N ASP A 137 -14.77 -4.37 0.12
CA ASP A 137 -15.66 -5.22 0.93
C ASP A 137 -14.87 -6.15 1.87
N ARG A 138 -13.73 -6.63 1.43
CA ARG A 138 -12.84 -7.49 2.22
C ARG A 138 -12.12 -6.75 3.31
N LEU A 139 -11.62 -5.55 3.01
CA LEU A 139 -11.04 -4.67 4.03
C LEU A 139 -12.05 -4.39 5.15
N VAL A 140 -13.31 -4.12 4.78
CA VAL A 140 -14.39 -3.90 5.74
C VAL A 140 -14.67 -5.16 6.58
N ARG A 141 -14.72 -6.35 5.97
CA ARG A 141 -14.94 -7.61 6.69
C ARG A 141 -13.78 -7.97 7.61
N ALA A 142 -12.55 -7.82 7.14
CA ALA A 142 -11.35 -8.08 7.95
C ALA A 142 -11.28 -7.15 9.16
N ALA A 143 -11.65 -5.88 8.97
CA ALA A 143 -11.74 -4.90 10.04
C ALA A 143 -12.87 -5.22 11.04
N ALA A 144 -14.03 -5.71 10.55
CA ALA A 144 -15.16 -6.09 11.40
C ALA A 144 -14.94 -7.39 12.18
N ALA A 145 -14.08 -8.30 11.68
CA ALA A 145 -13.78 -9.58 12.31
C ALA A 145 -12.79 -9.47 13.51
N GLY A 146 -12.32 -8.26 13.85
CA GLY A 146 -11.42 -8.05 15.00
C GLY A 146 -10.16 -8.91 14.88
N GLY A 147 -9.48 -8.85 13.74
CA GLY A 147 -8.53 -9.85 13.30
C GLY A 147 -7.35 -10.11 14.22
N SER A 148 -7.49 -11.09 15.08
CA SER A 148 -6.37 -11.96 15.47
C SER A 148 -6.18 -12.96 14.34
N VAL A 149 -5.20 -12.76 13.47
CA VAL A 149 -4.75 -13.80 12.56
C VAL A 149 -3.68 -14.57 13.32
N ASP A 150 -4.11 -15.67 13.95
CA ASP A 150 -3.19 -16.71 14.45
C ASP A 150 -2.40 -17.23 13.24
N ALA A 151 -1.08 -17.20 13.35
CA ALA A 151 -0.18 -17.82 12.39
C ALA A 151 -0.43 -19.33 12.35
N PRO A 152 -0.46 -19.98 11.17
CA PRO A 152 -0.53 -21.44 11.12
C PRO A 152 0.73 -22.05 11.72
N ALA A 153 0.49 -23.08 12.54
CA ALA A 153 1.48 -23.83 13.27
C ALA A 153 2.60 -24.35 12.36
N SER A 154 3.81 -24.19 12.85
CA SER A 154 5.08 -24.73 12.37
C SER A 154 5.02 -26.15 11.87
N VAL A 155 5.53 -26.38 10.66
CA VAL A 155 6.10 -27.67 10.27
C VAL A 155 7.60 -27.62 10.58
N ASP A 156 8.00 -28.46 11.53
CA ASP A 156 9.33 -28.66 12.02
C ASP A 156 10.24 -29.27 10.94
N THR A 157 11.30 -28.59 10.56
CA THR A 157 12.51 -29.21 10.01
C THR A 157 13.73 -28.43 10.48
N GLY A 158 14.53 -29.11 11.27
CA GLY A 158 15.63 -28.60 12.06
C GLY A 158 16.83 -28.01 11.30
N ALA A 159 17.56 -27.34 12.10
CA ALA A 159 19.00 -27.06 12.10
C ALA A 159 19.47 -25.68 11.64
N SER A 160 20.07 -25.04 12.64
CA SER A 160 21.33 -24.30 12.63
C SER A 160 21.30 -22.78 12.55
N ASP A 161 21.45 -22.20 13.74
CA ASP A 161 22.25 -21.04 14.13
C ASP A 161 22.77 -20.05 13.08
N ARG A 162 22.32 -18.81 13.19
CA ARG A 162 23.08 -17.60 13.53
C ARG A 162 22.27 -16.32 13.33
N ALA A 163 22.13 -15.63 14.46
CA ALA A 163 21.95 -14.17 14.64
C ALA A 163 21.54 -13.34 13.41
N SER A 164 20.32 -12.87 13.42
CA SER A 164 19.90 -11.64 12.74
C SER A 164 18.99 -10.87 13.71
N GLU A 165 19.36 -9.65 13.97
CA GLU A 165 18.67 -8.72 14.85
C GLU A 165 17.25 -8.48 14.40
N GLN A 166 16.37 -8.64 15.37
CA GLN A 166 14.94 -8.44 15.34
C GLN A 166 14.55 -7.06 14.82
N GLN A 167 13.90 -6.99 13.68
CA GLN A 167 12.96 -5.92 13.42
C GLN A 167 11.66 -6.25 14.17
N ARG A 168 11.49 -5.58 15.30
CA ARG A 168 10.39 -5.75 16.24
C ARG A 168 9.11 -5.20 15.61
N ARG A 169 8.09 -6.05 15.47
CA ARG A 169 6.70 -5.60 15.45
C ARG A 169 6.45 -4.70 16.66
N PRO A 170 5.71 -3.60 16.53
CA PRO A 170 5.31 -2.82 17.70
C PRO A 170 4.49 -3.71 18.61
N THR A 171 5.01 -3.98 19.81
CA THR A 171 4.25 -4.66 20.85
C THR A 171 3.19 -3.72 21.41
N ALA A 172 2.09 -4.25 21.97
CA ALA A 172 0.93 -3.49 22.48
C ALA A 172 1.29 -2.26 23.36
N GLY A 173 2.43 -2.25 24.01
CA GLY A 173 2.94 -1.10 24.78
C GLY A 173 3.52 0.04 23.96
N GLN A 174 3.81 -0.16 22.66
CA GLN A 174 4.28 0.91 21.76
C GLN A 174 3.10 1.65 21.11
N SER A 175 1.98 0.97 20.88
CA SER A 175 0.75 1.57 20.35
C SER A 175 0.19 2.65 21.29
N ASP A 176 0.18 2.40 22.61
CA ASP A 176 -0.25 3.39 23.61
C ASP A 176 0.63 4.64 23.64
N SER A 177 1.94 4.48 23.42
CA SER A 177 2.89 5.60 23.36
C SER A 177 2.73 6.45 22.09
N LEU A 178 2.36 5.85 20.96
CA LEU A 178 2.11 6.56 19.70
C LEU A 178 0.76 7.28 19.72
N LEU A 179 -0.26 6.66 20.31
CA LEU A 179 -1.59 7.24 20.52
C LEU A 179 -1.55 8.52 21.37
N ALA A 180 -0.67 8.57 22.36
CA ALA A 180 -0.50 9.75 23.21
C ALA A 180 0.00 10.99 22.44
N LYS A 181 0.62 10.80 21.26
CA LYS A 181 1.11 11.90 20.39
C LYS A 181 0.04 12.44 19.43
N VAL A 182 -1.07 11.74 19.28
CA VAL A 182 -2.15 12.08 18.36
C VAL A 182 -3.14 13.00 19.06
N THR A 183 -3.36 14.19 18.51
CA THR A 183 -4.35 15.13 19.03
C THR A 183 -5.78 14.62 18.82
N GLY A 184 -6.75 15.13 19.59
CA GLY A 184 -8.16 14.76 19.43
C GLY A 184 -8.67 15.00 18.00
N ARG A 185 -8.23 16.10 17.36
CA ARG A 185 -8.61 16.43 15.98
C ARG A 185 -8.01 15.45 14.95
N GLU A 186 -6.77 15.07 15.15
CA GLU A 186 -6.11 14.07 14.31
C GLU A 186 -6.77 12.70 14.46
N ARG A 187 -7.16 12.32 15.68
CA ARG A 187 -7.89 11.08 15.94
C ARG A 187 -9.25 11.06 15.25
N GLU A 188 -9.98 12.17 15.28
CA GLU A 188 -11.24 12.30 14.57
C GLU A 188 -11.07 12.15 13.05
N ILE A 189 -10.05 12.76 12.47
CA ILE A 189 -9.71 12.61 11.06
C ILE A 189 -9.33 11.16 10.73
N ALA A 190 -8.53 10.50 11.58
CA ALA A 190 -8.16 9.10 11.38
C ALA A 190 -9.39 8.17 11.38
N ARG A 191 -10.40 8.42 12.23
CA ARG A 191 -11.68 7.69 12.22
C ARG A 191 -12.45 7.87 10.91
N TYR A 192 -12.53 9.07 10.38
CA TYR A 192 -13.16 9.30 9.08
C TYR A 192 -12.40 8.64 7.93
N VAL A 193 -11.07 8.61 8.02
CA VAL A 193 -10.23 7.84 7.08
C VAL A 193 -10.55 6.35 7.15
N ALA A 194 -10.72 5.80 8.34
CA ALA A 194 -11.12 4.41 8.55
C ALA A 194 -12.52 4.07 8.01
N GLN A 195 -13.40 5.09 7.91
CA GLN A 195 -14.72 4.97 7.28
C GLN A 195 -14.67 5.13 5.76
N GLY A 196 -13.49 5.28 5.15
CA GLY A 196 -13.31 5.42 3.70
C GLY A 196 -13.60 6.82 3.15
N MET A 197 -13.89 7.82 3.98
CA MET A 197 -14.26 9.16 3.54
C MET A 197 -13.09 9.86 2.84
N THR A 198 -13.35 10.51 1.71
CA THR A 198 -12.39 11.36 0.99
C THR A 198 -12.01 12.62 1.78
N ASN A 199 -10.92 13.28 1.41
CA ASN A 199 -10.53 14.54 2.05
C ASN A 199 -11.59 15.64 1.91
N ALA A 200 -12.39 15.62 0.83
CA ALA A 200 -13.48 16.55 0.61
C ALA A 200 -14.65 16.29 1.58
N GLU A 201 -15.03 15.03 1.76
CA GLU A 201 -16.07 14.62 2.69
C GLU A 201 -15.67 14.89 4.15
N ILE A 202 -14.42 14.57 4.52
CA ILE A 202 -13.87 14.88 5.84
C ILE A 202 -13.88 16.40 6.07
N ALA A 203 -13.45 17.19 5.08
CA ALA A 203 -13.47 18.65 5.18
C ALA A 203 -14.88 19.20 5.41
N THR A 204 -15.86 18.64 4.71
CA THR A 204 -17.29 18.99 4.88
C THR A 204 -17.80 18.58 6.27
N ALA A 205 -17.56 17.35 6.70
CA ALA A 205 -17.99 16.83 7.99
C ALA A 205 -17.41 17.61 9.18
N LEU A 206 -16.18 18.09 9.02
CA LEU A 206 -15.44 18.80 10.07
C LEU A 206 -15.50 20.34 9.96
N TYR A 207 -16.19 20.88 8.96
CA TYR A 207 -16.28 22.31 8.68
C TYR A 207 -14.92 22.99 8.51
N VAL A 208 -13.99 22.35 7.81
CA VAL A 208 -12.63 22.86 7.53
C VAL A 208 -12.32 22.82 6.04
N SER A 209 -11.18 23.40 5.63
CA SER A 209 -10.72 23.29 4.24
C SER A 209 -10.08 21.93 3.97
N GLN A 210 -10.11 21.48 2.70
CA GLN A 210 -9.36 20.27 2.29
C GLN A 210 -7.85 20.41 2.54
N ALA A 211 -7.30 21.62 2.44
CA ALA A 211 -5.91 21.92 2.77
C ALA A 211 -5.61 21.63 4.25
N THR A 212 -6.53 21.99 5.15
CA THR A 212 -6.44 21.70 6.58
C THR A 212 -6.45 20.18 6.84
N VAL A 213 -7.32 19.42 6.15
CA VAL A 213 -7.34 17.94 6.24
C VAL A 213 -6.02 17.35 5.78
N LYS A 214 -5.47 17.80 4.64
CA LYS A 214 -4.17 17.33 4.13
C LYS A 214 -3.04 17.60 5.13
N THR A 215 -3.03 18.75 5.78
CA THR A 215 -2.02 19.08 6.81
C THR A 215 -2.10 18.14 8.01
N HIS A 216 -3.31 17.84 8.50
CA HIS A 216 -3.50 16.90 9.59
C HIS A 216 -3.11 15.46 9.19
N LEU A 217 -3.40 15.03 7.96
CA LEU A 217 -2.99 13.73 7.45
C LEU A 217 -1.46 13.60 7.37
N ALA A 218 -0.77 14.63 6.85
CA ALA A 218 0.69 14.66 6.84
C ALA A 218 1.29 14.57 8.25
N SER A 219 0.71 15.27 9.21
CA SER A 219 1.10 15.18 10.62
C SER A 219 0.86 13.79 11.20
N LEU A 220 -0.28 13.17 10.91
CA LEU A 220 -0.60 11.80 11.32
C LEU A 220 0.38 10.79 10.74
N PHE A 221 0.67 10.86 9.43
CA PHE A 221 1.62 9.96 8.78
C PHE A 221 2.99 10.03 9.44
N SER A 222 3.48 11.24 9.73
CA SER A 222 4.76 11.44 10.42
C SER A 222 4.75 10.91 11.85
N LYS A 223 3.71 11.21 12.64
CA LYS A 223 3.62 10.82 14.06
C LYS A 223 3.47 9.31 14.26
N LEU A 224 2.76 8.65 13.35
CA LEU A 224 2.42 7.23 13.43
C LEU A 224 3.37 6.36 12.61
N HIS A 225 4.33 6.98 11.91
CA HIS A 225 5.25 6.30 11.00
C HIS A 225 4.54 5.45 9.93
N VAL A 226 3.39 5.94 9.44
CA VAL A 226 2.66 5.34 8.32
C VAL A 226 2.94 6.07 7.03
N THR A 227 3.02 5.34 5.92
CA THR A 227 3.42 5.87 4.62
C THR A 227 2.25 6.17 3.70
N ASN A 228 1.06 5.64 4.01
CA ASN A 228 -0.12 5.84 3.20
C ASN A 228 -1.42 5.88 4.02
N ARG A 229 -2.51 6.28 3.35
CA ARG A 229 -3.84 6.44 3.94
C ARG A 229 -4.43 5.13 4.46
N VAL A 230 -4.08 4.01 3.82
CA VAL A 230 -4.62 2.70 4.17
C VAL A 230 -4.01 2.21 5.48
N GLN A 231 -2.68 2.36 5.63
CA GLN A 231 -2.02 2.08 6.91
C GLN A 231 -2.62 2.90 8.05
N LEU A 232 -2.93 4.17 7.80
CA LEU A 232 -3.63 5.01 8.79
C LEU A 232 -5.04 4.47 9.11
N ALA A 233 -5.80 4.04 8.09
CA ALA A 233 -7.12 3.47 8.27
C ALA A 233 -7.09 2.19 9.12
N LEU A 234 -6.16 1.27 8.82
CA LEU A 234 -5.98 0.03 9.57
C LEU A 234 -5.64 0.31 11.05
N LEU A 235 -4.68 1.22 11.30
CA LEU A 235 -4.35 1.64 12.66
C LEU A 235 -5.55 2.25 13.40
N ALA A 236 -6.33 3.09 12.73
CA ALA A 236 -7.49 3.73 13.33
C ALA A 236 -8.60 2.71 13.69
N LEU A 237 -8.77 1.65 12.90
CA LEU A 237 -9.68 0.55 13.20
C LEU A 237 -9.22 -0.27 14.42
N GLU A 238 -7.91 -0.54 14.53
CA GLU A 238 -7.33 -1.20 15.71
C GLU A 238 -7.55 -0.36 16.99
N TRP A 239 -7.42 0.97 16.92
CA TRP A 239 -7.68 1.85 18.06
C TRP A 239 -9.14 1.81 18.52
N ASP A 240 -10.08 1.88 17.58
CA ASP A 240 -11.52 1.83 17.90
C ASP A 240 -11.94 0.47 18.47
N ALA A 241 -11.21 -0.62 18.17
CA ALA A 241 -11.40 -1.92 18.77
C ALA A 241 -10.89 -1.96 20.23
N LEU A 242 -9.73 -1.36 20.51
CA LEU A 242 -9.14 -1.28 21.85
C LEU A 242 -9.95 -0.38 22.80
N GLU A 243 -10.57 0.70 22.30
CA GLU A 243 -11.40 1.60 23.12
C GLU A 243 -12.78 0.99 23.47
N ARG A 244 -13.21 -0.07 22.75
CA ARG A 244 -14.51 -0.75 22.97
C ARG A 244 -14.45 -2.02 23.82
N GLY A 245 -13.26 -2.54 24.10
CA GLY A 245 -13.04 -3.76 24.92
C GLY A 245 -12.59 -3.43 26.31
#